data_cd5f01bccdb653d5f891dcbc6d384a15
#
_entry.id   cd5f01bccdb653d5f891dcbc6d384a15
#
_cell.length_a   1.000
_cell.length_b   1.000
_cell.length_c   1.000
_cell.angle_alpha   90.00
_cell.angle_beta   90.00
_cell.angle_gamma   90.00
#
_symmetry.space_group_name_H-M   'P 1'
#
loop_
_entity.id
_entity.type
_entity.pdbx_description
1 polymer ?
#
loop_
_entity_poly.entity_id
_entity_poly.type
_entity_poly.pdbx_seq_one_letter_code
_entity_poly.pdbx_strand_id
1 'polypeptide(L)'
;MSQLLSQYSSLKYPFIICVLMTLAVGLYNYLVVEWNSEVMQEFHNQSVLHQDITQRTESVGVVRKNVVLEGRRKPKVVLFWGKWFNAKWAARKGTITRFGTDSMDELRSDGCPEWRCAFTYDRKKLPLADAVLFTSEQFSPLRLPSRRPPSQRWVWADVEAPLSAPARGALARLSNRNASRLVNWTMTYHESADIVAFYGYFRSFNKSVQPLRPNLIENHDAALDRYRRALVRNVTLEQVMGPGWRAFVRRPRLVAWMSSHCPTISKREEYVRELAKYIPVDMYGKCGARLCEDRHPLKPACWIKTMRHYFFYMAMENNLCDQYITEKLYNPLVHNLVPVVWGGSNYSQFLPPNSFIDARNYHPKDLAALLLKLSRDPVAYGKYHVWRGFWEARVGGSLCELCYRLHRDVDKKHHIDIPNERRTNGRCIRAEKNLFAPMSEAWKKIINSRDTDAWNILQ
;
A
#
# COMPACT_ATOMS: atom_id res chain seq x y z
N MET A 1 35.82 -47.86 45.77
CA MET A 1 35.35 -46.49 46.00
C MET A 1 36.09 -45.43 45.15
N SER A 2 37.20 -45.74 44.51
CA SER A 2 37.99 -44.82 43.67
C SER A 2 37.58 -44.78 42.20
N GLN A 3 36.81 -45.74 41.68
CA GLN A 3 36.35 -45.77 40.27
C GLN A 3 35.01 -45.08 40.02
N LEU A 4 34.23 -44.74 41.04
CA LEU A 4 32.96 -44.02 40.91
C LEU A 4 33.10 -42.50 40.93
N LEU A 5 34.22 -41.96 41.38
CA LEU A 5 34.44 -40.51 41.39
C LEU A 5 35.02 -39.94 40.11
N SER A 6 35.55 -40.75 39.19
CA SER A 6 36.08 -40.27 37.90
C SER A 6 35.01 -40.05 36.82
N GLN A 7 33.84 -40.68 36.94
CA GLN A 7 32.72 -40.55 35.99
C GLN A 7 31.87 -39.29 36.23
N TYR A 8 31.91 -38.69 37.42
CA TYR A 8 31.11 -37.47 37.72
C TYR A 8 31.80 -36.17 37.38
N SER A 9 33.10 -36.15 37.15
CA SER A 9 33.83 -34.92 36.82
C SER A 9 33.72 -34.55 35.32
N SER A 10 33.48 -35.50 34.43
CA SER A 10 33.39 -35.27 32.96
C SER A 10 32.04 -34.71 32.50
N LEU A 11 30.97 -34.87 33.30
CA LEU A 11 29.61 -34.43 32.96
C LEU A 11 29.25 -33.02 33.48
N LYS A 12 29.97 -32.50 34.49
CA LYS A 12 29.66 -31.18 35.04
C LYS A 12 30.08 -30.03 34.14
N TYR A 13 31.21 -30.11 33.47
CA TYR A 13 31.71 -29.03 32.59
C TYR A 13 30.84 -28.83 31.36
N PRO A 14 30.44 -29.81 30.56
CA PRO A 14 29.56 -29.58 29.41
C PRO A 14 28.18 -29.08 29.84
N PHE A 15 27.62 -29.52 30.97
CA PHE A 15 26.34 -29.03 31.47
C PHE A 15 26.42 -27.54 31.89
N ILE A 16 27.48 -27.14 32.60
CA ILE A 16 27.73 -25.74 32.99
C ILE A 16 27.91 -24.87 31.72
N ILE A 17 28.65 -25.34 30.74
CA ILE A 17 28.83 -24.64 29.46
C ILE A 17 27.52 -24.49 28.72
N CYS A 18 26.69 -25.50 28.64
CA CYS A 18 25.34 -25.43 28.04
C CYS A 18 24.45 -24.42 28.78
N VAL A 19 24.44 -24.42 30.08
CA VAL A 19 23.66 -23.45 30.89
C VAL A 19 24.15 -22.02 30.68
N LEU A 20 25.47 -21.81 30.66
CA LEU A 20 26.06 -20.49 30.41
C LEU A 20 25.77 -20.01 28.97
N MET A 21 25.81 -20.90 27.97
CA MET A 21 25.45 -20.56 26.59
C MET A 21 23.97 -20.21 26.44
N THR A 22 23.06 -20.97 27.09
CA THR A 22 21.62 -20.64 27.07
C THR A 22 21.32 -19.31 27.79
N LEU A 23 21.98 -19.04 28.90
CA LEU A 23 21.86 -17.74 29.59
C LEU A 23 22.42 -16.59 28.76
N ALA A 24 23.56 -16.79 28.10
CA ALA A 24 24.16 -15.77 27.21
C ALA A 24 23.27 -15.49 25.98
N VAL A 25 22.69 -16.52 25.38
CA VAL A 25 21.72 -16.36 24.26
C VAL A 25 20.43 -15.70 24.74
N GLY A 26 19.94 -16.05 25.93
CA GLY A 26 18.80 -15.41 26.57
C GLY A 26 19.05 -13.91 26.84
N LEU A 27 20.19 -13.58 27.43
CA LEU A 27 20.60 -12.20 27.70
C LEU A 27 20.80 -11.41 26.42
N TYR A 28 21.42 -11.98 25.41
CA TYR A 28 21.60 -11.37 24.10
C TYR A 28 20.24 -11.07 23.43
N ASN A 29 19.31 -12.01 23.44
CA ASN A 29 17.98 -11.80 22.89
C ASN A 29 17.19 -10.75 23.68
N TYR A 30 17.30 -10.74 25.02
CA TYR A 30 16.68 -9.73 25.87
C TYR A 30 17.22 -8.32 25.56
N LEU A 31 18.54 -8.17 25.52
CA LEU A 31 19.19 -6.89 25.19
C LEU A 31 18.86 -6.41 23.78
N VAL A 32 18.74 -7.32 22.79
CA VAL A 32 18.36 -6.97 21.42
C VAL A 32 16.90 -6.53 21.36
N VAL A 33 15.99 -7.13 22.13
CA VAL A 33 14.58 -6.73 22.19
C VAL A 33 14.44 -5.38 22.89
N GLU A 34 15.13 -5.16 24.00
CA GLU A 34 15.09 -3.92 24.77
C GLU A 34 15.69 -2.76 23.95
N TRP A 35 16.85 -2.97 23.34
CA TRP A 35 17.48 -2.00 22.44
C TRP A 35 16.59 -1.65 21.21
N ASN A 36 15.91 -2.64 20.61
CA ASN A 36 14.96 -2.37 19.53
C ASN A 36 13.73 -1.59 20.01
N SER A 37 13.27 -1.79 21.25
CA SER A 37 12.15 -1.03 21.82
C SER A 37 12.54 0.41 22.12
N GLU A 38 13.73 0.64 22.65
CA GLU A 38 14.28 1.99 22.91
C GLU A 38 14.50 2.76 21.62
N VAL A 39 15.11 2.15 20.61
CA VAL A 39 15.30 2.77 19.28
C VAL A 39 13.96 3.12 18.63
N MET A 40 12.94 2.24 18.73
CA MET A 40 11.61 2.53 18.20
C MET A 40 10.89 3.62 19.00
N GLN A 41 11.11 3.71 20.30
CA GLN A 41 10.53 4.74 21.15
C GLN A 41 11.22 6.10 20.94
N GLU A 42 12.53 6.10 20.70
CA GLU A 42 13.28 7.29 20.32
C GLU A 42 12.89 7.81 18.93
N PHE A 43 12.63 6.91 17.97
CA PHE A 43 12.04 7.28 16.67
C PHE A 43 10.63 7.88 16.79
N HIS A 44 9.81 7.32 17.67
CA HIS A 44 8.49 7.86 17.96
C HIS A 44 8.59 9.23 18.62
N ASN A 45 9.48 9.39 19.59
CA ASN A 45 9.70 10.65 20.30
C ASN A 45 10.32 11.73 19.40
N GLN A 46 11.22 11.38 18.47
CA GLN A 46 11.76 12.34 17.50
C GLN A 46 10.71 12.78 16.47
N SER A 47 9.78 11.90 16.07
CA SER A 47 8.65 12.31 15.23
C SER A 47 7.68 13.23 15.96
N VAL A 48 7.47 13.00 17.27
CA VAL A 48 6.67 13.86 18.15
C VAL A 48 7.40 15.19 18.42
N LEU A 49 8.73 15.19 18.63
CA LEU A 49 9.52 16.41 18.82
C LEU A 49 9.55 17.28 17.57
N HIS A 50 9.55 16.66 16.37
CA HIS A 50 9.42 17.40 15.11
C HIS A 50 8.02 18.01 14.94
N GLN A 51 6.97 17.34 15.44
CA GLN A 51 5.62 17.91 15.52
C GLN A 51 5.54 19.08 16.49
N ASP A 52 6.19 19.00 17.67
CA ASP A 52 6.20 20.07 18.67
C ASP A 52 6.97 21.32 18.21
N ILE A 53 8.09 21.17 17.49
CA ILE A 53 8.85 22.30 16.93
C ILE A 53 8.05 22.98 15.83
N THR A 54 7.30 22.21 15.02
CA THR A 54 6.44 22.76 13.96
C THR A 54 5.24 23.51 14.54
N GLN A 55 4.64 23.01 15.62
CA GLN A 55 3.51 23.67 16.30
C GLN A 55 3.91 24.97 17.02
N ARG A 56 5.14 25.09 17.54
CA ARG A 56 5.61 26.33 18.19
C ARG A 56 5.95 27.46 17.24
N THR A 57 6.24 27.18 15.97
CA THR A 57 6.52 28.20 14.95
C THR A 57 5.26 28.71 14.22
N GLU A 58 4.14 28.00 14.29
CA GLU A 58 2.86 28.41 13.64
C GLU A 58 1.87 29.11 14.58
N SER A 59 2.17 29.27 15.87
CA SER A 59 1.26 29.89 16.84
C SER A 59 1.21 31.43 16.83
N VAL A 60 1.86 32.08 15.86
CA VAL A 60 1.79 33.54 15.71
C VAL A 60 1.24 33.90 14.32
N GLY A 61 -0.07 34.07 14.29
CA GLY A 61 -0.75 34.81 13.20
C GLY A 61 -1.49 33.97 12.17
N VAL A 62 -2.81 34.14 12.16
CA VAL A 62 -3.78 33.77 11.10
C VAL A 62 -4.34 32.34 11.18
N VAL A 63 -5.20 32.03 12.14
CA VAL A 63 -6.37 31.17 11.92
C VAL A 63 -7.47 31.50 12.94
N ARG A 64 -8.25 32.51 12.71
CA ARG A 64 -9.50 32.74 13.43
C ARG A 64 -10.59 33.25 12.49
N LYS A 65 -11.00 32.48 11.48
CA LYS A 65 -12.24 32.78 10.74
C LYS A 65 -13.02 31.60 10.16
N ASN A 66 -12.53 30.35 10.16
CA ASN A 66 -13.26 29.24 9.53
C ASN A 66 -13.69 28.09 10.47
N VAL A 67 -13.48 28.18 11.79
CA VAL A 67 -13.73 27.06 12.72
C VAL A 67 -15.20 26.99 13.19
N VAL A 68 -16.03 28.01 12.96
CA VAL A 68 -17.37 28.08 13.57
C VAL A 68 -18.47 27.39 12.75
N LEU A 69 -18.22 26.96 11.51
CA LEU A 69 -19.25 26.32 10.67
C LEU A 69 -19.15 24.77 10.57
N GLU A 70 -18.12 24.14 11.09
CA GLU A 70 -17.91 22.68 10.94
C GLU A 70 -18.79 21.80 11.84
N GLY A 71 -19.32 22.35 12.94
CA GLY A 71 -20.02 21.56 13.97
C GLY A 71 -21.46 21.12 13.65
N ARG A 72 -22.08 21.56 12.55
CA ARG A 72 -23.54 21.40 12.34
C ARG A 72 -23.97 20.43 11.23
N ARG A 73 -23.06 19.88 10.43
CA ARG A 73 -23.48 18.95 9.37
C ARG A 73 -23.69 17.56 9.91
N LYS A 74 -24.88 16.98 9.65
CA LYS A 74 -25.19 15.59 10.01
C LYS A 74 -24.27 14.63 9.22
N PRO A 75 -23.79 13.55 9.84
CA PRO A 75 -23.04 12.52 9.13
C PRO A 75 -23.87 11.93 7.99
N LYS A 76 -23.21 11.67 6.85
CA LYS A 76 -23.77 10.92 5.74
C LYS A 76 -23.71 9.43 6.04
N VAL A 77 -24.75 8.69 5.67
CA VAL A 77 -24.84 7.25 5.90
C VAL A 77 -24.48 6.51 4.62
N VAL A 78 -23.46 5.68 4.70
CA VAL A 78 -23.01 4.79 3.59
C VAL A 78 -23.32 3.35 3.96
N LEU A 79 -24.20 2.71 3.18
CA LEU A 79 -24.57 1.32 3.34
C LEU A 79 -23.75 0.44 2.37
N PHE A 80 -22.96 -0.45 2.90
CA PHE A 80 -22.38 -1.54 2.12
C PHE A 80 -23.43 -2.62 1.89
N TRP A 81 -23.87 -2.79 0.63
CA TRP A 81 -24.93 -3.76 0.28
C TRP A 81 -24.53 -5.20 0.47
N GLY A 82 -23.25 -5.46 0.44
CA GLY A 82 -22.66 -6.76 0.71
C GLY A 82 -21.27 -6.63 1.33
N LYS A 83 -20.49 -7.70 1.30
CA LYS A 83 -19.15 -7.67 1.87
C LYS A 83 -18.26 -6.74 1.06
N TRP A 84 -17.89 -5.62 1.63
CA TRP A 84 -16.85 -4.76 1.10
C TRP A 84 -15.50 -5.48 1.27
N PHE A 85 -14.85 -5.76 0.16
CA PHE A 85 -13.52 -6.39 0.05
C PHE A 85 -12.94 -6.95 1.36
N ASN A 86 -13.47 -8.11 1.83
CA ASN A 86 -13.02 -8.81 3.05
C ASN A 86 -13.60 -8.33 4.38
N ALA A 87 -14.88 -8.02 4.48
CA ALA A 87 -15.55 -7.83 5.78
C ALA A 87 -15.40 -9.01 6.77
N LYS A 88 -15.06 -10.22 6.31
CA LYS A 88 -14.60 -11.31 7.19
C LYS A 88 -13.33 -10.94 7.97
N TRP A 89 -12.55 -9.97 7.49
CA TRP A 89 -11.30 -9.51 8.09
C TRP A 89 -11.49 -8.28 8.94
N ALA A 90 -12.39 -7.37 8.57
CA ALA A 90 -12.75 -6.17 9.36
C ALA A 90 -13.42 -6.53 10.69
N ALA A 91 -14.13 -7.66 10.77
CA ALA A 91 -14.80 -8.12 11.99
C ALA A 91 -13.84 -8.63 13.08
N ARG A 92 -12.57 -8.84 12.78
CA ARG A 92 -11.55 -9.20 13.79
C ARG A 92 -10.81 -7.93 14.19
N LYS A 93 -11.03 -7.46 15.41
CA LYS A 93 -10.33 -6.32 16.02
C LYS A 93 -8.85 -6.28 15.63
N GLY A 94 -8.39 -5.19 15.05
CA GLY A 94 -6.97 -4.93 14.73
C GLY A 94 -6.51 -5.33 13.33
N THR A 95 -7.40 -5.66 12.40
CA THR A 95 -7.00 -5.95 11.01
C THR A 95 -7.23 -4.71 10.15
N ILE A 96 -6.15 -4.13 9.63
CA ILE A 96 -6.22 -3.09 8.60
C ILE A 96 -6.81 -3.75 7.34
N THR A 97 -7.94 -3.23 6.85
CA THR A 97 -8.50 -3.67 5.57
C THR A 97 -7.63 -3.18 4.41
N ARG A 98 -7.71 -3.82 3.24
CA ARG A 98 -6.99 -3.36 2.03
C ARG A 98 -7.30 -1.90 1.65
N PHE A 99 -8.41 -1.36 2.13
CA PHE A 99 -8.97 -0.07 1.73
C PHE A 99 -9.14 0.92 2.88
N GLY A 100 -8.47 0.66 4.00
CA GLY A 100 -8.68 1.41 5.23
C GLY A 100 -9.82 0.82 6.03
N THR A 101 -10.17 1.48 7.10
CA THR A 101 -11.24 1.07 7.96
C THR A 101 -12.50 1.85 7.64
N ASP A 102 -13.63 1.26 7.98
CA ASP A 102 -14.95 1.77 7.67
C ASP A 102 -15.47 2.63 8.85
N SER A 103 -14.61 3.42 9.50
CA SER A 103 -15.02 4.22 10.62
C SER A 103 -14.82 5.72 10.38
N MET A 104 -15.71 6.49 10.93
CA MET A 104 -15.65 7.95 10.90
C MET A 104 -14.41 8.47 11.64
N ASP A 105 -14.03 7.82 12.76
CA ASP A 105 -12.86 8.20 13.55
C ASP A 105 -11.54 8.00 12.78
N GLU A 106 -11.48 6.99 11.94
CA GLU A 106 -10.30 6.74 11.12
C GLU A 106 -10.20 7.70 9.95
N LEU A 107 -11.30 8.02 9.25
CA LEU A 107 -11.29 9.09 8.27
C LEU A 107 -10.78 10.40 8.87
N ARG A 108 -11.19 10.69 10.11
CA ARG A 108 -10.74 11.88 10.85
C ARG A 108 -9.27 11.80 11.20
N SER A 109 -8.79 10.68 11.76
CA SER A 109 -7.39 10.50 12.17
C SER A 109 -6.43 10.47 10.98
N ASP A 110 -6.90 9.97 9.84
CA ASP A 110 -6.15 9.98 8.60
C ASP A 110 -6.08 11.36 7.92
N GLY A 111 -6.84 12.32 8.44
CA GLY A 111 -6.86 13.68 7.92
C GLY A 111 -7.72 13.86 6.67
N CYS A 112 -8.77 13.05 6.49
CA CYS A 112 -9.72 13.23 5.40
C CYS A 112 -10.39 14.62 5.50
N PRO A 113 -10.43 15.43 4.43
CA PRO A 113 -11.02 16.76 4.45
C PRO A 113 -12.51 16.80 4.80
N GLU A 114 -13.22 15.71 4.58
CA GLU A 114 -14.59 15.50 5.03
C GLU A 114 -14.73 14.07 5.54
N TRP A 115 -14.84 13.91 6.84
CA TRP A 115 -14.79 12.64 7.54
C TRP A 115 -16.16 12.20 8.14
N ARG A 116 -17.18 13.05 8.09
CA ARG A 116 -18.49 12.82 8.74
C ARG A 116 -19.35 11.83 7.94
N CYS A 117 -18.88 10.62 7.80
CA CYS A 117 -19.60 9.51 7.18
C CYS A 117 -19.70 8.32 8.12
N ALA A 118 -20.91 7.84 8.34
CA ALA A 118 -21.20 6.63 9.10
C ALA A 118 -21.35 5.46 8.13
N PHE A 119 -20.53 4.43 8.31
CA PHE A 119 -20.54 3.23 7.49
C PHE A 119 -21.31 2.10 8.17
N THR A 120 -22.10 1.34 7.40
CA THR A 120 -22.92 0.27 7.95
C THR A 120 -23.14 -0.88 6.97
N TYR A 121 -23.29 -2.09 7.49
CA TYR A 121 -23.72 -3.29 6.76
C TYR A 121 -25.17 -3.67 7.08
N ASP A 122 -25.82 -2.93 7.98
CA ASP A 122 -27.21 -3.17 8.36
C ASP A 122 -28.17 -2.69 7.27
N ARG A 123 -28.71 -3.65 6.53
CA ARG A 123 -29.69 -3.39 5.44
C ARG A 123 -30.99 -2.72 5.91
N LYS A 124 -31.31 -2.79 7.20
CA LYS A 124 -32.48 -2.07 7.76
C LYS A 124 -32.31 -0.56 7.67
N LYS A 125 -31.06 -0.08 7.57
CA LYS A 125 -30.74 1.34 7.38
C LYS A 125 -30.85 1.82 5.93
N LEU A 126 -31.25 0.97 4.99
CA LEU A 126 -31.41 1.34 3.57
C LEU A 126 -32.22 2.63 3.36
N PRO A 127 -33.38 2.85 4.03
CA PRO A 127 -34.16 4.08 3.85
C PRO A 127 -33.45 5.36 4.30
N LEU A 128 -32.46 5.23 5.19
CA LEU A 128 -31.70 6.33 5.77
C LEU A 128 -30.34 6.53 5.09
N ALA A 129 -29.93 5.62 4.20
CA ALA A 129 -28.63 5.66 3.55
C ALA A 129 -28.58 6.75 2.47
N ASP A 130 -27.60 7.66 2.56
CA ASP A 130 -27.29 8.63 1.52
C ASP A 130 -26.63 7.96 0.31
N ALA A 131 -25.83 6.94 0.55
CA ALA A 131 -25.24 6.11 -0.51
C ALA A 131 -25.35 4.61 -0.21
N VAL A 132 -25.51 3.82 -1.26
CA VAL A 132 -25.42 2.36 -1.22
C VAL A 132 -24.29 1.91 -2.11
N LEU A 133 -23.32 1.19 -1.54
CA LEU A 133 -22.15 0.70 -2.23
C LEU A 133 -22.34 -0.77 -2.62
N PHE A 134 -22.24 -1.06 -3.91
CA PHE A 134 -22.33 -2.41 -4.47
C PHE A 134 -20.99 -2.82 -5.05
N THR A 135 -20.46 -3.95 -4.61
CA THR A 135 -19.31 -4.53 -5.31
C THR A 135 -19.72 -5.23 -6.59
N SER A 136 -18.79 -5.35 -7.53
CA SER A 136 -19.03 -5.99 -8.82
C SER A 136 -19.59 -7.42 -8.70
N GLU A 137 -19.21 -8.18 -7.68
CA GLU A 137 -19.71 -9.54 -7.43
C GLU A 137 -21.17 -9.56 -6.98
N GLN A 138 -21.65 -8.48 -6.39
CA GLN A 138 -22.97 -8.37 -5.78
C GLN A 138 -23.97 -7.61 -6.65
N PHE A 139 -23.47 -6.86 -7.63
CA PHE A 139 -24.31 -6.07 -8.52
C PHE A 139 -25.00 -6.98 -9.53
N SER A 140 -26.22 -7.39 -9.18
CA SER A 140 -27.10 -8.18 -10.04
C SER A 140 -28.53 -7.64 -9.89
N PRO A 141 -29.29 -7.43 -10.97
CA PRO A 141 -30.66 -6.92 -10.91
C PRO A 141 -31.56 -7.68 -9.92
N LEU A 142 -31.36 -8.99 -9.78
CA LEU A 142 -32.11 -9.84 -8.85
C LEU A 142 -31.74 -9.66 -7.36
N ARG A 143 -30.64 -8.98 -7.08
CA ARG A 143 -30.11 -8.79 -5.73
C ARG A 143 -30.14 -7.35 -5.26
N LEU A 144 -30.54 -6.42 -6.13
CA LEU A 144 -30.63 -5.00 -5.80
C LEU A 144 -31.84 -4.73 -4.92
N PRO A 145 -31.83 -3.65 -4.13
CA PRO A 145 -33.00 -3.22 -3.36
C PRO A 145 -34.20 -2.93 -4.28
N SER A 146 -35.38 -3.35 -3.87
CA SER A 146 -36.63 -3.08 -4.61
C SER A 146 -37.09 -1.63 -4.50
N ARG A 147 -36.67 -0.92 -3.45
CA ARG A 147 -37.00 0.49 -3.20
C ARG A 147 -35.72 1.31 -3.14
N ARG A 148 -35.77 2.49 -3.74
CA ARG A 148 -34.67 3.45 -3.75
C ARG A 148 -35.19 4.87 -3.46
N PRO A 149 -34.80 5.51 -2.34
CA PRO A 149 -35.07 6.93 -2.13
C PRO A 149 -34.49 7.79 -3.26
N PRO A 150 -35.20 8.83 -3.74
CA PRO A 150 -34.75 9.67 -4.85
C PRO A 150 -33.38 10.35 -4.64
N SER A 151 -33.08 10.72 -3.40
CA SER A 151 -31.80 11.36 -3.01
C SER A 151 -30.62 10.39 -2.87
N GLN A 152 -30.90 9.07 -2.83
CA GLN A 152 -29.87 8.07 -2.55
C GLN A 152 -28.95 7.85 -3.75
N ARG A 153 -27.64 7.86 -3.51
CA ARG A 153 -26.59 7.55 -4.50
C ARG A 153 -26.31 6.06 -4.51
N TRP A 154 -26.35 5.45 -5.67
CA TRP A 154 -25.89 4.07 -5.86
C TRP A 154 -24.51 4.10 -6.49
N VAL A 155 -23.55 3.50 -5.80
CA VAL A 155 -22.15 3.46 -6.17
C VAL A 155 -21.78 2.04 -6.57
N TRP A 156 -21.33 1.87 -7.79
CA TRP A 156 -20.76 0.60 -8.23
C TRP A 156 -19.24 0.61 -8.02
N ALA A 157 -18.73 -0.35 -7.24
CA ALA A 157 -17.35 -0.43 -6.85
C ALA A 157 -16.67 -1.70 -7.37
N ASP A 158 -15.52 -1.52 -8.00
CA ASP A 158 -14.64 -2.61 -8.39
C ASP A 158 -13.18 -2.16 -8.38
N VAL A 159 -12.42 -2.74 -7.49
CA VAL A 159 -11.01 -2.39 -7.28
C VAL A 159 -10.04 -3.38 -7.95
N GLU A 160 -10.55 -4.50 -8.48
CA GLU A 160 -9.74 -5.47 -9.19
C GLU A 160 -9.56 -5.07 -10.65
N ALA A 161 -8.45 -5.51 -11.25
CA ALA A 161 -8.17 -5.25 -12.65
C ALA A 161 -9.25 -5.85 -13.57
N PRO A 162 -9.61 -5.19 -14.71
CA PRO A 162 -10.64 -5.67 -15.62
C PRO A 162 -10.40 -7.07 -16.19
N LEU A 163 -9.14 -7.50 -16.26
CA LEU A 163 -8.77 -8.83 -16.74
C LEU A 163 -8.88 -9.93 -15.69
N SER A 164 -9.13 -9.59 -14.42
CA SER A 164 -9.36 -10.59 -13.38
C SER A 164 -10.66 -11.37 -13.62
N ALA A 165 -10.69 -12.65 -13.22
CA ALA A 165 -11.83 -13.50 -13.46
C ALA A 165 -13.14 -12.99 -12.82
N PRO A 166 -13.17 -12.51 -11.56
CA PRO A 166 -14.35 -11.92 -10.96
C PRO A 166 -14.88 -10.71 -11.75
N ALA A 167 -13.96 -9.84 -12.18
CA ALA A 167 -14.30 -8.67 -12.97
C ALA A 167 -14.93 -9.00 -14.32
N ARG A 168 -14.43 -10.03 -15.02
CA ARG A 168 -15.02 -10.49 -16.30
C ARG A 168 -16.45 -11.00 -16.13
N GLY A 169 -16.70 -11.81 -15.11
CA GLY A 169 -18.03 -12.30 -14.79
C GLY A 169 -19.02 -11.19 -14.39
N ALA A 170 -18.53 -10.18 -13.66
CA ALA A 170 -19.34 -9.00 -13.32
C ALA A 170 -19.70 -8.17 -14.54
N LEU A 171 -18.74 -7.95 -15.46
CA LEU A 171 -18.98 -7.24 -16.72
C LEU A 171 -20.01 -7.92 -17.61
N ALA A 172 -19.98 -9.26 -17.71
CA ALA A 172 -20.97 -10.01 -18.46
C ALA A 172 -22.39 -9.82 -17.89
N ARG A 173 -22.52 -9.74 -16.56
CA ARG A 173 -23.81 -9.49 -15.90
C ARG A 173 -24.30 -8.04 -16.04
N LEU A 174 -23.40 -7.10 -16.28
CA LEU A 174 -23.71 -5.68 -16.49
C LEU A 174 -23.99 -5.33 -17.96
N SER A 175 -23.90 -6.28 -18.89
CA SER A 175 -24.22 -6.07 -20.29
C SER A 175 -25.69 -5.70 -20.52
N ASN A 176 -26.56 -5.89 -19.53
CA ASN A 176 -27.91 -5.36 -19.54
C ASN A 176 -27.89 -3.84 -19.29
N ARG A 177 -28.14 -3.05 -20.36
CA ARG A 177 -28.17 -1.58 -20.31
C ARG A 177 -29.08 -1.01 -19.22
N ASN A 178 -30.11 -1.74 -18.82
CA ASN A 178 -31.03 -1.28 -17.76
C ASN A 178 -30.40 -1.34 -16.36
N ALA A 179 -29.47 -2.25 -16.11
CA ALA A 179 -28.79 -2.33 -14.82
C ALA A 179 -27.76 -1.21 -14.62
N SER A 180 -27.04 -0.82 -15.69
CA SER A 180 -26.06 0.27 -15.63
C SER A 180 -26.71 1.63 -15.36
N ARG A 181 -27.92 1.86 -15.86
CA ARG A 181 -28.68 3.11 -15.62
C ARG A 181 -29.10 3.32 -14.14
N LEU A 182 -28.99 2.30 -13.32
CA LEU A 182 -29.27 2.42 -11.88
C LEU A 182 -28.15 3.03 -11.07
N VAL A 183 -26.92 3.06 -11.61
CA VAL A 183 -25.73 3.54 -10.91
C VAL A 183 -25.56 5.03 -11.11
N ASN A 184 -25.21 5.74 -10.04
CA ASN A 184 -24.91 7.17 -10.08
C ASN A 184 -23.40 7.41 -10.23
N TRP A 185 -22.59 6.64 -9.50
CA TRP A 185 -21.15 6.79 -9.43
C TRP A 185 -20.44 5.46 -9.59
N THR A 186 -19.30 5.52 -10.28
CA THR A 186 -18.31 4.44 -10.30
C THR A 186 -17.25 4.68 -9.22
N MET A 187 -16.74 3.59 -8.65
CA MET A 187 -15.64 3.62 -7.69
C MET A 187 -14.64 2.53 -8.07
N THR A 188 -13.57 2.90 -8.75
CA THR A 188 -12.53 1.98 -9.23
C THR A 188 -11.13 2.52 -8.91
N TYR A 189 -10.10 1.72 -9.16
CA TYR A 189 -8.71 2.15 -8.94
C TYR A 189 -8.22 3.22 -9.94
N HIS A 190 -8.90 3.40 -11.07
CA HIS A 190 -8.48 4.29 -12.15
C HIS A 190 -9.05 5.70 -11.96
N GLU A 191 -8.28 6.71 -12.35
CA GLU A 191 -8.61 8.15 -12.15
C GLU A 191 -9.88 8.61 -12.86
N SER A 192 -10.28 7.94 -13.97
CA SER A 192 -11.50 8.24 -14.69
C SER A 192 -12.78 7.86 -13.94
N ALA A 193 -12.68 7.09 -12.85
CA ALA A 193 -13.82 6.82 -12.00
C ALA A 193 -14.30 8.10 -11.29
N ASP A 194 -15.60 8.15 -10.96
CA ASP A 194 -16.12 9.24 -10.14
C ASP A 194 -15.42 9.31 -8.79
N ILE A 195 -15.12 8.14 -8.22
CA ILE A 195 -14.39 7.98 -6.96
C ILE A 195 -13.23 7.02 -7.18
N VAL A 196 -12.02 7.43 -6.81
CA VAL A 196 -10.85 6.60 -6.96
C VAL A 196 -10.67 5.71 -5.73
N ALA A 197 -10.83 4.41 -5.93
CA ALA A 197 -10.61 3.39 -4.89
C ALA A 197 -9.15 2.91 -4.91
N PHE A 198 -8.27 3.65 -4.28
CA PHE A 198 -6.85 3.34 -4.21
C PHE A 198 -6.50 2.48 -2.99
N TYR A 199 -5.36 1.78 -3.07
CA TYR A 199 -4.89 0.86 -2.03
C TYR A 199 -3.96 1.49 -1.00
N GLY A 200 -3.48 2.70 -1.29
CA GLY A 200 -2.61 3.46 -0.41
C GLY A 200 -2.25 4.81 -1.02
N TYR A 201 -1.61 5.64 -0.22
CA TYR A 201 -1.27 7.01 -0.58
C TYR A 201 -0.06 7.50 0.21
N PHE A 202 0.45 8.65 -0.19
CA PHE A 202 1.47 9.39 0.56
C PHE A 202 0.83 10.61 1.21
N ARG A 203 1.09 10.79 2.51
CA ARG A 203 0.68 11.96 3.28
C ARG A 203 1.92 12.77 3.63
N SER A 204 1.95 14.05 3.28
CA SER A 204 3.06 14.91 3.66
C SER A 204 2.98 15.29 5.14
N PHE A 205 4.15 15.39 5.79
CA PHE A 205 4.20 15.79 7.21
C PHE A 205 3.71 17.22 7.44
N ASN A 206 3.78 18.09 6.44
CA ASN A 206 3.41 19.50 6.60
C ASN A 206 1.90 19.75 6.62
N LYS A 207 1.10 18.93 5.97
CA LYS A 207 -0.34 19.19 5.86
C LYS A 207 -1.19 18.27 6.70
N SER A 208 -0.69 17.12 7.10
CA SER A 208 -1.45 16.06 7.81
C SER A 208 -2.80 15.73 7.18
N VAL A 209 -3.02 16.12 5.91
CA VAL A 209 -4.27 15.95 5.17
C VAL A 209 -4.13 14.77 4.24
N GLN A 210 -5.11 13.87 4.29
CA GLN A 210 -5.22 12.80 3.33
C GLN A 210 -5.59 13.36 1.95
N PRO A 211 -4.85 13.04 0.87
CA PRO A 211 -5.27 13.40 -0.47
C PRO A 211 -6.56 12.65 -0.86
N LEU A 212 -7.43 13.29 -1.61
CA LEU A 212 -8.63 12.65 -2.14
C LEU A 212 -8.28 11.59 -3.19
N ARG A 213 -7.19 11.81 -3.94
CA ARG A 213 -6.68 10.89 -4.97
C ARG A 213 -5.19 10.68 -4.81
N PRO A 214 -4.66 9.50 -5.17
CA PRO A 214 -3.29 9.10 -4.82
C PRO A 214 -2.20 9.71 -5.72
N ASN A 215 -2.54 10.47 -6.76
CA ASN A 215 -1.57 11.07 -7.67
C ASN A 215 -0.72 12.11 -6.93
N LEU A 216 0.57 11.82 -6.76
CA LEU A 216 1.49 12.68 -6.00
C LEU A 216 1.81 13.98 -6.75
N ILE A 217 1.88 13.92 -8.09
CA ILE A 217 2.21 15.09 -8.94
C ILE A 217 1.03 16.05 -8.99
N GLU A 218 -0.18 15.57 -9.18
CA GLU A 218 -1.39 16.41 -9.23
C GLU A 218 -1.69 17.08 -7.89
N ASN A 219 -1.37 16.42 -6.80
CA ASN A 219 -1.55 16.98 -5.46
C ASN A 219 -0.56 18.09 -5.10
N HIS A 220 0.36 18.41 -5.98
CA HIS A 220 1.44 19.41 -5.92
C HIS A 220 1.51 20.17 -4.59
N ASP A 221 2.23 19.65 -3.63
CA ASP A 221 2.37 20.28 -2.33
C ASP A 221 3.82 20.77 -2.09
N ALA A 222 3.99 21.61 -1.06
CA ALA A 222 5.30 22.14 -0.69
C ALA A 222 6.32 21.04 -0.31
N ALA A 223 5.87 19.83 0.03
CA ALA A 223 6.75 18.69 0.30
C ALA A 223 7.44 18.20 -0.98
N LEU A 224 6.73 18.20 -2.11
CA LEU A 224 7.30 17.82 -3.39
C LEU A 224 8.44 18.76 -3.80
N ASP A 225 8.24 20.07 -3.66
CA ASP A 225 9.27 21.05 -3.98
C ASP A 225 10.46 21.00 -3.03
N ARG A 226 10.22 20.78 -1.74
CA ARG A 226 11.32 20.56 -0.78
C ARG A 226 12.11 19.30 -1.10
N TYR A 227 11.44 18.22 -1.45
CA TYR A 227 12.08 16.97 -1.80
C TYR A 227 12.91 17.09 -3.08
N ARG A 228 12.40 17.77 -4.11
CA ARG A 228 13.17 18.10 -5.32
C ARG A 228 14.46 18.86 -4.98
N ARG A 229 14.38 19.88 -4.15
CA ARG A 229 15.56 20.61 -3.69
C ARG A 229 16.53 19.73 -2.87
N ALA A 230 16.01 18.81 -2.07
CA ALA A 230 16.84 17.88 -1.31
C ALA A 230 17.58 16.91 -2.24
N LEU A 231 16.93 16.39 -3.28
CA LEU A 231 17.57 15.54 -4.28
C LEU A 231 18.68 16.27 -5.05
N VAL A 232 18.44 17.52 -5.48
CA VAL A 232 19.47 18.37 -6.15
C VAL A 232 20.67 18.59 -5.25
N ARG A 233 20.45 18.76 -3.94
CA ARG A 233 21.51 18.92 -2.95
C ARG A 233 22.16 17.61 -2.49
N ASN A 234 21.76 16.46 -3.08
CA ASN A 234 22.23 15.14 -2.70
C ASN A 234 22.07 14.85 -1.19
N VAL A 235 20.96 15.28 -0.58
CA VAL A 235 20.66 15.02 0.82
C VAL A 235 20.69 13.53 1.10
N THR A 236 21.43 13.16 2.15
CA THR A 236 21.62 11.75 2.55
C THR A 236 20.55 11.30 3.53
N LEU A 237 20.40 9.98 3.70
CA LEU A 237 19.50 9.43 4.72
C LEU A 237 19.97 9.80 6.15
N GLU A 238 21.27 9.92 6.37
CA GLU A 238 21.82 10.40 7.65
C GLU A 238 21.35 11.80 8.02
N GLN A 239 21.32 12.71 7.05
CA GLN A 239 20.80 14.07 7.24
C GLN A 239 19.31 14.10 7.53
N VAL A 240 18.55 13.11 7.02
CA VAL A 240 17.10 13.00 7.23
C VAL A 240 16.77 12.36 8.58
N MET A 241 17.46 11.29 8.93
CA MET A 241 17.12 10.43 10.08
C MET A 241 18.06 10.59 11.28
N GLY A 242 19.20 11.26 11.13
CA GLY A 242 20.21 11.37 12.18
C GLY A 242 21.01 10.07 12.39
N PRO A 243 21.64 9.89 13.56
CA PRO A 243 22.63 8.84 13.81
C PRO A 243 22.13 7.40 13.65
N GLY A 244 20.83 7.17 13.83
CA GLY A 244 20.20 5.83 13.73
C GLY A 244 20.10 5.25 12.31
N TRP A 245 20.42 6.02 11.26
CA TRP A 245 20.18 5.63 9.88
C TRP A 245 20.86 4.31 9.46
N ARG A 246 22.08 4.03 9.99
CA ARG A 246 22.80 2.79 9.66
C ARG A 246 22.08 1.55 10.18
N ALA A 247 21.52 1.61 11.39
CA ALA A 247 20.69 0.54 11.94
C ALA A 247 19.39 0.37 11.14
N PHE A 248 18.77 1.47 10.73
CA PHE A 248 17.56 1.48 9.91
C PHE A 248 17.76 0.77 8.57
N VAL A 249 18.88 0.96 7.88
CA VAL A 249 19.15 0.33 6.56
C VAL A 249 19.70 -1.09 6.65
N ARG A 250 20.10 -1.56 7.82
CA ARG A 250 20.66 -2.90 8.01
C ARG A 250 19.58 -3.97 7.91
N ARG A 251 19.76 -4.93 7.01
CA ARG A 251 18.85 -6.06 6.80
C ARG A 251 19.61 -7.38 6.69
N PRO A 252 19.14 -8.47 7.34
CA PRO A 252 19.81 -9.78 7.26
C PRO A 252 19.47 -10.57 5.98
N ARG A 253 18.42 -10.19 5.24
CA ARG A 253 17.92 -10.94 4.08
C ARG A 253 17.78 -10.06 2.85
N LEU A 254 17.97 -10.63 1.66
CA LEU A 254 18.07 -9.85 0.43
C LEU A 254 16.70 -9.52 -0.16
N VAL A 255 15.96 -10.52 -0.67
CA VAL A 255 14.72 -10.33 -1.42
C VAL A 255 13.62 -11.24 -0.91
N ALA A 256 12.43 -10.69 -0.70
CA ALA A 256 11.21 -11.43 -0.46
C ALA A 256 10.19 -11.23 -1.58
N TRP A 257 9.43 -12.28 -1.88
CA TRP A 257 8.24 -12.22 -2.70
C TRP A 257 7.11 -13.01 -2.07
N MET A 258 5.91 -12.46 -2.01
CA MET A 258 4.75 -13.16 -1.46
C MET A 258 3.58 -13.11 -2.43
N SER A 259 3.14 -14.27 -2.87
CA SER A 259 1.98 -14.41 -3.76
C SER A 259 1.21 -15.69 -3.49
N SER A 260 -0.12 -15.59 -3.57
CA SER A 260 -1.03 -16.73 -3.45
C SER A 260 -1.80 -17.01 -4.73
N HIS A 261 -1.57 -16.22 -5.80
CA HIS A 261 -2.22 -16.32 -7.09
C HIS A 261 -1.19 -16.44 -8.20
N CYS A 262 -1.08 -17.63 -8.78
CA CYS A 262 -0.22 -17.99 -9.91
C CYS A 262 -0.80 -19.22 -10.64
N PRO A 263 -0.63 -19.34 -11.98
CA PRO A 263 0.01 -18.37 -12.87
C PRO A 263 -0.84 -17.10 -13.06
N THR A 264 -0.17 -16.01 -13.48
CA THR A 264 -0.83 -14.72 -13.71
C THR A 264 -0.66 -14.21 -15.14
N ILE A 265 -1.51 -13.26 -15.55
CA ILE A 265 -1.45 -12.64 -16.89
C ILE A 265 -0.16 -11.80 -17.01
N SER A 266 0.31 -11.24 -15.89
CA SER A 266 1.53 -10.44 -15.83
C SER A 266 2.82 -11.26 -15.89
N LYS A 267 2.74 -12.59 -15.76
CA LYS A 267 3.89 -13.52 -15.71
C LYS A 267 4.95 -13.16 -14.65
N ARG A 268 4.53 -12.44 -13.62
CA ARG A 268 5.43 -12.02 -12.51
C ARG A 268 6.17 -13.19 -11.88
N GLU A 269 5.53 -14.37 -11.80
CA GLU A 269 6.12 -15.58 -11.27
C GLU A 269 7.27 -16.12 -12.13
N GLU A 270 7.23 -15.91 -13.44
CA GLU A 270 8.32 -16.26 -14.36
C GLU A 270 9.51 -15.35 -14.11
N TYR A 271 9.29 -14.03 -13.98
CA TYR A 271 10.31 -13.05 -13.66
C TYR A 271 11.02 -13.37 -12.34
N VAL A 272 10.24 -13.66 -11.28
CA VAL A 272 10.80 -13.97 -9.95
C VAL A 272 11.60 -15.28 -9.97
N ARG A 273 11.12 -16.31 -10.67
CA ARG A 273 11.88 -17.57 -10.81
C ARG A 273 13.18 -17.38 -11.57
N GLU A 274 13.19 -16.55 -12.61
CA GLU A 274 14.41 -16.21 -13.33
C GLU A 274 15.40 -15.45 -12.43
N LEU A 275 14.93 -14.43 -11.70
CA LEU A 275 15.73 -13.69 -10.74
C LEU A 275 16.36 -14.60 -9.67
N ALA A 276 15.62 -15.59 -9.21
CA ALA A 276 16.07 -16.54 -8.19
C ALA A 276 17.22 -17.46 -8.63
N LYS A 277 17.53 -17.50 -9.93
CA LYS A 277 18.73 -18.21 -10.44
C LYS A 277 20.03 -17.46 -10.13
N TYR A 278 19.96 -16.15 -9.90
CA TYR A 278 21.11 -15.26 -9.73
C TYR A 278 21.32 -14.80 -8.29
N ILE A 279 20.25 -14.67 -7.50
CA ILE A 279 20.29 -14.21 -6.10
C ILE A 279 19.29 -14.96 -5.23
N PRO A 280 19.50 -15.01 -3.92
CA PRO A 280 18.51 -15.56 -2.99
C PRO A 280 17.19 -14.76 -3.01
N VAL A 281 16.09 -15.42 -3.36
CA VAL A 281 14.73 -14.88 -3.29
C VAL A 281 13.87 -15.79 -2.44
N ASP A 282 13.42 -15.31 -1.29
CA ASP A 282 12.53 -16.06 -0.42
C ASP A 282 11.08 -15.90 -0.90
N MET A 283 10.50 -16.98 -1.42
CA MET A 283 9.16 -16.99 -1.99
C MET A 283 8.13 -17.49 -0.97
N TYR A 284 7.13 -16.66 -0.67
CA TYR A 284 6.07 -16.91 0.30
C TYR A 284 4.69 -17.05 -0.37
N GLY A 285 3.76 -17.68 0.36
CA GLY A 285 2.39 -17.90 -0.09
C GLY A 285 2.25 -19.14 -0.96
N LYS A 286 1.08 -19.31 -1.63
CA LYS A 286 0.80 -20.51 -2.44
C LYS A 286 1.71 -20.68 -3.65
N CYS A 287 2.32 -19.59 -4.13
CA CYS A 287 3.24 -19.59 -5.27
C CYS A 287 4.70 -19.86 -4.86
N GLY A 288 4.97 -19.97 -3.57
CA GLY A 288 6.28 -20.25 -3.00
C GLY A 288 6.24 -21.41 -2.00
N ALA A 289 7.44 -21.81 -1.54
CA ALA A 289 7.58 -22.91 -0.56
C ALA A 289 7.45 -22.44 0.89
N ARG A 290 7.51 -21.12 1.17
CA ARG A 290 7.50 -20.55 2.51
C ARG A 290 6.11 -20.05 2.89
N LEU A 291 5.76 -20.15 4.15
CA LEU A 291 4.54 -19.60 4.71
C LEU A 291 4.89 -18.58 5.81
N CYS A 292 4.17 -17.48 5.86
CA CYS A 292 4.14 -16.66 7.07
C CYS A 292 3.42 -17.42 8.18
N GLU A 293 3.81 -17.21 9.44
CA GLU A 293 3.24 -17.90 10.61
C GLU A 293 1.70 -17.92 10.61
N ASP A 294 1.07 -16.85 10.14
CA ASP A 294 -0.38 -16.67 10.10
C ASP A 294 -1.05 -17.06 8.77
N ARG A 295 -0.33 -17.64 7.84
CA ARG A 295 -0.81 -18.04 6.49
C ARG A 295 -1.52 -16.94 5.70
N HIS A 296 -1.48 -15.69 6.16
CA HIS A 296 -2.19 -14.59 5.49
C HIS A 296 -1.30 -13.37 5.24
N PRO A 297 -1.11 -12.99 3.96
CA PRO A 297 -0.17 -11.93 3.54
C PRO A 297 -0.57 -10.52 4.02
N LEU A 298 -1.80 -10.32 4.46
CA LEU A 298 -2.29 -9.02 4.91
C LEU A 298 -2.25 -8.85 6.44
N LYS A 299 -1.83 -9.90 7.18
CA LYS A 299 -1.73 -9.76 8.63
C LYS A 299 -0.47 -8.98 9.01
N PRO A 300 -0.59 -7.99 9.91
CA PRO A 300 0.56 -7.23 10.41
C PRO A 300 1.68 -8.10 10.94
N ALA A 301 1.37 -9.22 11.59
CA ALA A 301 2.35 -10.14 12.16
C ALA A 301 3.35 -10.68 11.12
N CYS A 302 2.90 -11.04 9.90
CA CYS A 302 3.80 -11.48 8.84
C CYS A 302 4.78 -10.39 8.43
N TRP A 303 4.32 -9.15 8.29
CA TRP A 303 5.15 -8.00 7.91
C TRP A 303 6.14 -7.63 9.03
N ILE A 304 5.66 -7.55 10.27
CA ILE A 304 6.47 -7.17 11.43
C ILE A 304 7.51 -8.24 11.76
N LYS A 305 7.13 -9.52 11.76
CA LYS A 305 8.02 -10.61 12.19
C LYS A 305 8.95 -11.11 11.09
N THR A 306 8.54 -11.02 9.83
CA THR A 306 9.25 -11.66 8.72
C THR A 306 9.69 -10.68 7.65
N MET A 307 8.76 -9.93 7.05
CA MET A 307 9.03 -9.13 5.86
C MET A 307 9.98 -7.97 6.11
N ARG A 308 9.90 -7.29 7.25
CA ARG A 308 10.78 -6.15 7.60
C ARG A 308 12.28 -6.50 7.60
N HIS A 309 12.64 -7.77 7.59
CA HIS A 309 14.03 -8.22 7.60
C HIS A 309 14.70 -8.26 6.23
N TYR A 310 13.95 -7.94 5.16
CA TYR A 310 14.46 -7.92 3.80
C TYR A 310 14.84 -6.51 3.36
N PHE A 311 15.87 -6.42 2.50
CA PHE A 311 16.19 -5.17 1.79
C PHE A 311 15.07 -4.83 0.79
N PHE A 312 14.69 -5.82 -0.05
CA PHE A 312 13.82 -5.63 -1.18
C PHE A 312 12.59 -6.54 -1.11
N TYR A 313 11.48 -6.03 -1.61
CA TYR A 313 10.26 -6.79 -1.78
C TYR A 313 9.78 -6.71 -3.23
N MET A 314 9.52 -7.87 -3.85
CA MET A 314 8.98 -7.92 -5.21
C MET A 314 7.50 -7.52 -5.22
N ALA A 315 7.25 -6.22 -5.42
CA ALA A 315 5.93 -5.59 -5.44
C ALA A 315 5.30 -5.72 -6.83
N MET A 316 4.96 -6.95 -7.20
CA MET A 316 4.55 -7.30 -8.56
C MET A 316 3.05 -7.53 -8.68
N GLU A 317 2.41 -6.80 -9.60
CA GLU A 317 0.99 -6.92 -9.86
C GLU A 317 0.65 -8.18 -10.66
N ASN A 318 -0.55 -8.71 -10.45
CA ASN A 318 -1.06 -9.88 -11.19
C ASN A 318 -1.58 -9.52 -12.59
N ASN A 319 -1.83 -8.23 -12.84
CA ASN A 319 -2.25 -7.68 -14.13
C ASN A 319 -1.42 -6.45 -14.45
N LEU A 320 -1.16 -6.23 -15.74
CA LEU A 320 -0.42 -5.08 -16.26
C LEU A 320 -1.44 -4.04 -16.77
N CYS A 321 -2.05 -3.31 -15.85
CA CYS A 321 -3.05 -2.30 -16.15
C CYS A 321 -2.54 -0.91 -15.75
N ASP A 322 -2.95 0.10 -16.52
CA ASP A 322 -2.67 1.48 -16.18
C ASP A 322 -3.27 1.83 -14.82
N GLN A 323 -2.51 2.57 -14.00
CA GLN A 323 -2.85 3.00 -12.63
C GLN A 323 -3.24 1.88 -11.64
N TYR A 324 -3.02 0.62 -12.02
CA TYR A 324 -3.30 -0.51 -11.13
C TYR A 324 -2.12 -0.73 -10.18
N ILE A 325 -2.17 -0.03 -9.05
CA ILE A 325 -1.17 -0.07 -7.98
C ILE A 325 -1.88 -0.52 -6.70
N THR A 326 -1.48 -1.69 -6.17
CA THR A 326 -2.22 -2.33 -5.08
C THR A 326 -1.44 -2.38 -3.76
N GLU A 327 -1.99 -3.09 -2.79
CA GLU A 327 -1.34 -3.32 -1.49
C GLU A 327 0.06 -3.91 -1.59
N LYS A 328 0.40 -4.52 -2.74
CA LYS A 328 1.72 -5.11 -2.96
C LYS A 328 2.84 -4.06 -2.94
N LEU A 329 2.51 -2.83 -3.34
CA LEU A 329 3.41 -1.70 -3.28
C LEU A 329 3.42 -1.02 -1.90
N TYR A 330 2.25 -0.72 -1.36
CA TYR A 330 2.17 0.10 -0.15
C TYR A 330 2.60 -0.65 1.11
N ASN A 331 2.31 -1.96 1.21
CA ASN A 331 2.76 -2.76 2.36
C ASN A 331 4.28 -2.74 2.56
N PRO A 332 5.13 -3.01 1.55
CA PRO A 332 6.59 -2.90 1.76
C PRO A 332 7.03 -1.48 2.12
N LEU A 333 6.42 -0.44 1.54
CA LEU A 333 6.76 0.94 1.88
C LEU A 333 6.48 1.27 3.35
N VAL A 334 5.32 0.87 3.88
CA VAL A 334 4.95 1.06 5.29
C VAL A 334 5.89 0.29 6.22
N HIS A 335 6.39 -0.86 5.79
CA HIS A 335 7.32 -1.69 6.58
C HIS A 335 8.80 -1.46 6.25
N ASN A 336 9.13 -0.31 5.65
CA ASN A 336 10.49 0.15 5.40
C ASN A 336 11.33 -0.76 4.48
N LEU A 337 10.70 -1.46 3.54
CA LEU A 337 11.40 -2.16 2.46
C LEU A 337 11.45 -1.28 1.21
N VAL A 338 12.41 -1.55 0.34
CA VAL A 338 12.42 -0.98 -1.01
C VAL A 338 11.62 -1.91 -1.94
N PRO A 339 10.48 -1.45 -2.49
CA PRO A 339 9.71 -2.24 -3.43
C PRO A 339 10.41 -2.30 -4.79
N VAL A 340 10.44 -3.50 -5.38
CA VAL A 340 10.79 -3.74 -6.77
C VAL A 340 9.51 -3.95 -7.54
N VAL A 341 9.11 -2.97 -8.34
CA VAL A 341 7.77 -2.93 -8.96
C VAL A 341 7.73 -3.62 -10.32
N TRP A 342 6.57 -4.23 -10.61
CA TRP A 342 6.21 -4.84 -11.88
C TRP A 342 4.71 -4.68 -12.10
N GLY A 343 4.31 -3.88 -13.07
CA GLY A 343 2.92 -3.57 -13.36
C GLY A 343 2.78 -2.71 -14.62
N GLY A 344 1.57 -2.30 -14.97
CA GLY A 344 1.26 -1.47 -16.13
C GLY A 344 1.21 0.04 -15.84
N SER A 345 1.40 0.44 -14.59
CA SER A 345 1.23 1.85 -14.18
C SER A 345 2.48 2.69 -14.43
N ASN A 346 2.28 3.99 -14.62
CA ASN A 346 3.34 4.98 -14.48
C ASN A 346 3.58 5.28 -12.99
N TYR A 347 4.51 4.57 -12.38
CA TYR A 347 4.76 4.67 -10.95
C TYR A 347 5.25 6.06 -10.52
N SER A 348 5.93 6.80 -11.40
CA SER A 348 6.48 8.13 -11.10
C SER A 348 5.40 9.19 -10.83
N GLN A 349 4.16 8.97 -11.26
CA GLN A 349 3.03 9.84 -10.93
C GLN A 349 2.56 9.68 -9.48
N PHE A 350 2.77 8.49 -8.91
CA PHE A 350 2.18 8.11 -7.63
C PHE A 350 3.19 8.01 -6.48
N LEU A 351 4.48 7.86 -6.81
CA LEU A 351 5.53 7.61 -5.83
C LEU A 351 6.63 8.69 -5.87
N PRO A 352 7.22 9.00 -4.71
CA PRO A 352 8.40 9.85 -4.67
C PRO A 352 9.56 9.22 -5.49
N PRO A 353 10.37 10.01 -6.18
CA PRO A 353 11.60 9.51 -6.79
C PRO A 353 12.46 8.74 -5.79
N ASN A 354 13.20 7.77 -6.24
CA ASN A 354 14.05 6.92 -5.39
C ASN A 354 13.30 6.22 -4.25
N SER A 355 11.97 5.98 -4.37
CA SER A 355 11.23 5.19 -3.39
C SER A 355 11.03 3.73 -3.83
N PHE A 356 11.37 3.39 -5.07
CA PHE A 356 11.17 2.07 -5.68
C PHE A 356 12.23 1.77 -6.74
N ILE A 357 12.33 0.50 -7.13
CA ILE A 357 13.10 0.03 -8.28
C ILE A 357 12.12 -0.54 -9.30
N ASP A 358 12.21 -0.13 -10.55
CA ASP A 358 11.34 -0.61 -11.61
C ASP A 358 11.96 -1.81 -12.33
N ALA A 359 11.46 -3.00 -12.05
CA ALA A 359 11.93 -4.25 -12.64
C ALA A 359 11.80 -4.28 -14.18
N ARG A 360 10.91 -3.49 -14.76
CA ARG A 360 10.69 -3.41 -16.21
C ARG A 360 11.90 -2.83 -16.95
N ASN A 361 12.82 -2.18 -16.23
CA ASN A 361 14.05 -1.61 -16.82
C ASN A 361 15.20 -2.62 -16.88
N TYR A 362 15.04 -3.81 -16.29
CA TYR A 362 16.14 -4.73 -16.08
C TYR A 362 15.80 -6.14 -16.54
N HIS A 363 16.73 -6.76 -17.23
CA HIS A 363 16.73 -8.23 -17.28
C HIS A 363 16.96 -8.76 -15.84
N PRO A 364 16.39 -9.90 -15.43
CA PRO A 364 16.56 -10.44 -14.07
C PRO A 364 18.01 -10.57 -13.62
N LYS A 365 18.94 -10.89 -14.52
CA LYS A 365 20.39 -10.95 -14.25
C LYS A 365 20.94 -9.57 -13.83
N ASP A 366 20.56 -8.51 -14.55
CA ASP A 366 21.05 -7.16 -14.29
C ASP A 366 20.41 -6.58 -13.03
N LEU A 367 19.11 -6.88 -12.81
CA LEU A 367 18.45 -6.57 -11.56
C LEU A 367 19.16 -7.23 -10.37
N ALA A 368 19.53 -8.51 -10.49
CA ALA A 368 20.26 -9.22 -9.44
C ALA A 368 21.57 -8.53 -9.09
N ALA A 369 22.35 -8.11 -10.09
CA ALA A 369 23.60 -7.37 -9.89
C ALA A 369 23.36 -6.04 -9.16
N LEU A 370 22.32 -5.29 -9.54
CA LEU A 370 21.93 -4.04 -8.89
C LEU A 370 21.56 -4.27 -7.42
N LEU A 371 20.68 -5.25 -7.14
CA LEU A 371 20.22 -5.52 -5.78
C LEU A 371 21.36 -5.96 -4.85
N LEU A 372 22.28 -6.78 -5.35
CA LEU A 372 23.50 -7.16 -4.63
C LEU A 372 24.40 -5.95 -4.33
N LYS A 373 24.61 -5.07 -5.34
CA LYS A 373 25.40 -3.85 -5.15
C LYS A 373 24.78 -2.97 -4.06
N LEU A 374 23.50 -2.69 -4.15
CA LEU A 374 22.79 -1.85 -3.17
C LEU A 374 22.79 -2.44 -1.75
N SER A 375 22.66 -3.76 -1.60
CA SER A 375 22.67 -4.41 -0.29
C SER A 375 24.02 -4.32 0.44
N ARG A 376 25.11 -4.10 -0.31
CA ARG A 376 26.47 -3.95 0.22
C ARG A 376 26.87 -2.50 0.47
N ASP A 377 26.11 -1.55 -0.06
CA ASP A 377 26.36 -0.11 0.09
C ASP A 377 25.21 0.56 0.83
N PRO A 378 25.35 0.77 2.15
CA PRO A 378 24.32 1.42 2.97
C PRO A 378 23.95 2.84 2.49
N VAL A 379 24.92 3.58 1.92
CA VAL A 379 24.68 4.94 1.43
C VAL A 379 23.84 4.92 0.17
N ALA A 380 24.18 4.06 -0.79
CA ALA A 380 23.41 3.89 -2.02
C ALA A 380 22.00 3.33 -1.74
N TYR A 381 21.88 2.34 -0.85
CA TYR A 381 20.60 1.83 -0.41
C TYR A 381 19.77 2.90 0.35
N GLY A 382 20.44 3.70 1.18
CA GLY A 382 19.81 4.78 1.94
C GLY A 382 19.13 5.83 1.06
N LYS A 383 19.58 6.05 -0.18
CA LYS A 383 18.94 6.96 -1.13
C LYS A 383 17.47 6.58 -1.40
N TYR A 384 17.13 5.29 -1.34
CA TYR A 384 15.76 4.80 -1.53
C TYR A 384 14.84 5.07 -0.33
N HIS A 385 15.36 5.70 0.73
CA HIS A 385 14.62 6.02 1.96
C HIS A 385 14.58 7.53 2.28
N VAL A 386 15.34 8.39 1.57
CA VAL A 386 15.39 9.85 1.82
C VAL A 386 14.00 10.49 1.77
N TRP A 387 13.12 10.01 0.90
CA TRP A 387 11.73 10.49 0.77
C TRP A 387 10.93 10.41 2.10
N ARG A 388 11.34 9.54 3.02
CA ARG A 388 10.68 9.36 4.32
C ARG A 388 10.81 10.57 5.25
N GLY A 389 11.68 11.51 4.95
CA GLY A 389 11.74 12.81 5.62
C GLY A 389 10.66 13.80 5.17
N PHE A 390 9.86 13.45 4.16
CA PHE A 390 8.89 14.35 3.53
C PHE A 390 7.47 13.80 3.56
N TRP A 391 7.32 12.49 3.48
CA TRP A 391 6.02 11.80 3.46
C TRP A 391 6.01 10.55 4.32
N GLU A 392 4.81 10.23 4.77
CA GLU A 392 4.43 8.94 5.31
C GLU A 392 3.65 8.16 4.24
N ALA A 393 4.00 6.89 4.01
CA ALA A 393 3.21 5.99 3.20
C ALA A 393 2.09 5.36 4.05
N ARG A 394 0.88 5.34 3.53
CA ARG A 394 -0.33 4.79 4.18
C ARG A 394 -0.98 3.73 3.31
N VAL A 395 -1.63 2.75 3.93
CA VAL A 395 -2.48 1.75 3.28
C VAL A 395 -3.93 2.14 3.45
N GLY A 396 -4.74 2.05 2.39
CA GLY A 396 -6.16 2.40 2.43
C GLY A 396 -6.46 3.81 1.94
N GLY A 397 -7.52 4.42 2.46
CA GLY A 397 -7.89 5.82 2.19
C GLY A 397 -9.00 6.05 1.16
N SER A 398 -9.45 5.00 0.46
CA SER A 398 -10.41 5.13 -0.65
C SER A 398 -11.81 5.64 -0.27
N LEU A 399 -12.20 5.56 0.99
CA LEU A 399 -13.52 6.04 1.43
C LEU A 399 -13.56 7.56 1.69
N CYS A 400 -12.41 8.21 1.73
CA CYS A 400 -12.34 9.66 1.94
C CYS A 400 -12.98 10.45 0.79
N GLU A 401 -12.65 10.14 -0.47
CA GLU A 401 -13.26 10.81 -1.63
C GLU A 401 -14.78 10.56 -1.69
N LEU A 402 -15.22 9.34 -1.38
CA LEU A 402 -16.66 9.05 -1.29
C LEU A 402 -17.36 9.94 -0.27
N CYS A 403 -16.81 10.05 0.93
CA CYS A 403 -17.36 10.90 1.98
C CYS A 403 -17.37 12.37 1.58
N TYR A 404 -16.25 12.87 1.04
CA TYR A 404 -16.13 14.24 0.57
C TYR A 404 -17.18 14.57 -0.48
N ARG A 405 -17.39 13.72 -1.49
CA ARG A 405 -18.38 13.92 -2.55
C ARG A 405 -19.80 13.87 -2.04
N LEU A 406 -20.14 12.98 -1.11
CA LEU A 406 -21.47 12.91 -0.53
C LEU A 406 -21.90 14.20 0.18
N HIS A 407 -20.94 14.97 0.69
CA HIS A 407 -21.20 16.27 1.31
C HIS A 407 -21.16 17.46 0.35
N ARG A 408 -20.56 17.33 -0.82
CA ARG A 408 -20.30 18.42 -1.77
C ARG A 408 -21.10 18.32 -3.05
N ASP A 409 -21.27 17.12 -3.61
CA ASP A 409 -21.94 16.93 -4.90
C ASP A 409 -23.46 16.84 -4.71
N VAL A 410 -24.12 18.00 -4.65
CA VAL A 410 -25.56 18.05 -4.35
C VAL A 410 -26.43 17.70 -5.58
N ASP A 411 -25.94 17.88 -6.84
CA ASP A 411 -26.85 18.17 -7.92
C ASP A 411 -26.92 17.25 -9.15
N LYS A 412 -26.15 16.17 -9.29
CA LYS A 412 -26.27 15.38 -10.54
C LYS A 412 -26.36 13.87 -10.33
N LYS A 413 -27.54 13.32 -10.69
CA LYS A 413 -27.72 11.90 -10.95
C LYS A 413 -27.04 11.58 -12.29
N HIS A 414 -25.84 11.05 -12.31
CA HIS A 414 -25.27 10.51 -13.52
C HIS A 414 -25.74 9.06 -13.72
N HIS A 415 -26.15 8.74 -14.94
CA HIS A 415 -26.33 7.35 -15.36
C HIS A 415 -25.08 6.96 -16.15
N ILE A 416 -24.41 5.91 -15.71
CA ILE A 416 -23.11 5.52 -16.24
C ILE A 416 -23.23 4.20 -16.99
N ASP A 417 -22.67 4.11 -18.18
CA ASP A 417 -22.49 2.85 -18.89
C ASP A 417 -21.23 2.14 -18.38
N ILE A 418 -21.35 1.46 -17.24
CA ILE A 418 -20.26 0.77 -16.56
C ILE A 418 -19.46 -0.16 -17.51
N PRO A 419 -20.08 -0.99 -18.39
CA PRO A 419 -19.33 -1.82 -19.32
C PRO A 419 -18.44 -1.04 -20.26
N ASN A 420 -18.90 0.11 -20.77
CA ASN A 420 -18.13 0.94 -21.68
C ASN A 420 -17.00 1.67 -20.94
N GLU A 421 -17.29 2.27 -19.81
CA GLU A 421 -16.32 2.94 -18.97
C GLU A 421 -15.17 2.02 -18.60
N ARG A 422 -15.47 0.80 -18.19
CA ARG A 422 -14.45 -0.17 -17.83
C ARG A 422 -13.60 -0.66 -19.01
N ARG A 423 -14.16 -0.74 -20.21
CA ARG A 423 -13.42 -1.10 -21.43
C ARG A 423 -12.49 0.02 -21.90
N THR A 424 -12.93 1.27 -21.78
CA THR A 424 -12.14 2.44 -22.19
C THR A 424 -11.07 2.82 -21.19
N ASN A 425 -11.33 2.62 -19.91
CA ASN A 425 -10.48 3.09 -18.80
C ASN A 425 -9.46 2.06 -18.33
N GLY A 426 -9.65 0.79 -18.59
CA GLY A 426 -8.72 -0.26 -18.22
C GLY A 426 -7.75 -0.63 -19.34
N ARG A 427 -6.78 0.21 -19.65
CA ARG A 427 -5.68 -0.15 -20.56
C ARG A 427 -4.81 -1.24 -19.90
N CYS A 428 -5.24 -2.49 -20.06
CA CYS A 428 -4.49 -3.64 -19.57
C CYS A 428 -3.85 -4.37 -20.74
N ILE A 429 -2.59 -4.77 -20.57
CA ILE A 429 -1.89 -5.63 -21.53
C ILE A 429 -1.61 -6.99 -20.91
N ARG A 430 -1.32 -7.95 -21.78
CA ARG A 430 -0.78 -9.25 -21.38
C ARG A 430 0.73 -9.23 -21.54
N ALA A 431 1.44 -9.84 -20.60
CA ALA A 431 2.86 -10.08 -20.76
C ALA A 431 3.10 -10.98 -21.97
N GLU A 432 4.20 -10.74 -22.66
CA GLU A 432 4.55 -11.48 -23.87
C GLU A 432 4.85 -12.95 -23.59
N LYS A 433 4.76 -13.78 -24.62
CA LYS A 433 5.07 -15.22 -24.50
C LYS A 433 6.50 -15.44 -24.06
N ASN A 434 7.43 -14.65 -24.58
CA ASN A 434 8.82 -14.65 -24.16
C ASN A 434 9.12 -13.36 -23.37
N LEU A 435 9.10 -13.46 -22.05
CA LEU A 435 9.26 -12.32 -21.13
C LEU A 435 10.64 -11.67 -21.25
N PHE A 436 11.65 -12.41 -21.68
CA PHE A 436 13.06 -11.97 -21.73
C PHE A 436 13.56 -11.73 -23.16
N ALA A 437 12.68 -11.87 -24.17
CA ALA A 437 13.00 -11.41 -25.53
C ALA A 437 13.00 -9.88 -25.62
N PRO A 438 13.57 -9.30 -26.68
CA PRO A 438 13.42 -7.87 -26.95
C PRO A 438 11.97 -7.45 -26.86
N MET A 439 11.68 -6.39 -26.11
CA MET A 439 10.32 -5.99 -25.81
C MET A 439 9.56 -5.55 -27.07
N SER A 440 8.30 -5.98 -27.21
CA SER A 440 7.44 -5.52 -28.28
C SER A 440 7.19 -4.02 -28.22
N GLU A 441 6.78 -3.42 -29.32
CA GLU A 441 6.43 -1.99 -29.38
C GLU A 441 5.29 -1.64 -28.42
N ALA A 442 4.33 -2.55 -28.17
CA ALA A 442 3.28 -2.34 -27.20
C ALA A 442 3.85 -2.25 -25.77
N TRP A 443 4.81 -3.11 -25.43
CA TRP A 443 5.50 -3.09 -24.14
C TRP A 443 6.38 -1.85 -24.00
N LYS A 444 7.17 -1.52 -25.03
CA LYS A 444 7.95 -0.29 -25.08
C LYS A 444 7.07 0.95 -24.92
N LYS A 445 5.91 0.99 -25.55
CA LYS A 445 4.96 2.10 -25.40
C LYS A 445 4.48 2.26 -23.96
N ILE A 446 4.26 1.18 -23.21
CA ILE A 446 3.87 1.25 -21.79
C ILE A 446 5.04 1.70 -20.92
N ILE A 447 6.24 1.24 -21.23
CA ILE A 447 7.46 1.68 -20.54
C ILE A 447 7.79 3.12 -20.88
N ASN A 448 7.64 3.51 -22.15
CA ASN A 448 7.95 4.84 -22.65
C ASN A 448 6.82 5.85 -22.39
N SER A 449 5.60 5.41 -22.06
CA SER A 449 4.54 6.29 -21.56
C SER A 449 4.79 6.78 -20.12
N ARG A 450 5.92 6.41 -19.54
CA ARG A 450 6.42 7.05 -18.35
C ARG A 450 6.70 8.49 -18.69
N ASP A 451 6.01 9.35 -18.03
CA ASP A 451 6.38 10.74 -18.02
C ASP A 451 7.65 10.87 -17.15
N THR A 452 8.78 10.52 -17.80
CA THR A 452 10.10 10.74 -17.21
C THR A 452 10.33 12.22 -17.00
N ASP A 453 9.61 13.06 -17.71
CA ASP A 453 9.83 14.52 -17.73
C ASP A 453 9.42 15.20 -16.42
N ALA A 454 8.42 14.70 -15.70
CA ALA A 454 8.04 15.25 -14.41
C ALA A 454 9.16 15.16 -13.34
N TRP A 455 10.13 14.24 -13.52
CA TRP A 455 11.25 14.01 -12.62
C TRP A 455 12.62 14.18 -13.28
N ASN A 456 12.70 14.33 -14.61
CA ASN A 456 13.96 14.51 -15.37
C ASN A 456 14.73 15.79 -15.03
N ILE A 457 14.14 16.70 -14.26
CA ILE A 457 14.86 17.88 -13.73
C ILE A 457 15.98 17.47 -12.76
N LEU A 458 16.07 16.19 -12.40
CA LEU A 458 16.96 15.69 -11.35
C LEU A 458 17.93 14.58 -11.83
N GLN A 459 17.93 14.22 -13.10
CA GLN A 459 18.97 13.43 -13.76
C GLN A 459 19.91 14.34 -14.51
#